data_e54dc858a4511e377fd327c8e8bbbb74
#
_entry.id   e54dc858a4511e377fd327c8e8bbbb74
#
_cell.length_a   1.000
_cell.length_b   1.000
_cell.length_c   1.000
_cell.angle_alpha   90.00
_cell.angle_beta   90.00
_cell.angle_gamma   90.00
#
_symmetry.space_group_name_H-M   'P 1'
#
loop_
_entity.id
_entity.type
_entity.pdbx_description
1 polymer ?
#
loop_
_entity_poly.entity_id
_entity_poly.type
_entity_poly.pdbx_seq_one_letter_code
_entity_poly.pdbx_strand_id
1 'polypeptide(L)'
;MDLNRIRPATIKAVNGLLEEHLGRTLGEEETQPDMPLDRIGLDSLDRMDMALKLEDRFGFRSDRVAETLGELWALAEGLLGGSGEAALEAPKVWNRPPGTLGPTDVLAETMAEAFVRRALQNPNDVAVADRLSGALTYRKMLVATGLMAKRFAALSGDAIGVLLPASAAADIVFFALHRAGKLPVILNWTTGPANLAHAVASLGIRHVITSRKLIDRLGIEVRGADYLFLEDLRGEIGKPEALAALLGTYLLASRLLRHLPQPDAEAPAVVLFTSGSESTPKAVPLSHRNLIANVRASLAVLNATRADSILGFLPPFHSFGVMGTVIAPVLAGVRVVHHPDPTDAAGLVRTAAAYGATITITTPTFL
;
A
#
# COMPACT_ATOMS: atom_id res chain seq x y z
N MET A 1 2.44 -26.01 15.26
CA MET A 1 3.92 -26.08 15.41
C MET A 1 4.26 -27.29 16.26
N ASP A 2 5.20 -28.14 15.81
CA ASP A 2 5.58 -29.35 16.57
C ASP A 2 6.75 -28.99 17.50
N LEU A 3 6.40 -28.63 18.74
CA LEU A 3 7.36 -28.24 19.79
C LEU A 3 8.27 -29.38 20.26
N ASN A 4 7.91 -30.65 20.00
CA ASN A 4 8.72 -31.81 20.35
C ASN A 4 10.04 -31.89 19.56
N ARG A 5 10.18 -31.10 18.50
CA ARG A 5 11.39 -31.03 17.67
C ARG A 5 12.42 -30.01 18.17
N ILE A 6 12.07 -29.23 19.21
CA ILE A 6 12.97 -28.23 19.78
C ILE A 6 13.83 -28.86 20.87
N ARG A 7 15.13 -28.74 20.74
CA ARG A 7 16.07 -29.30 21.72
C ARG A 7 16.00 -28.55 23.06
N PRO A 8 16.02 -29.23 24.21
CA PRO A 8 16.05 -28.58 25.52
C PRO A 8 17.19 -27.57 25.70
N ALA A 9 18.34 -27.84 25.07
CA ALA A 9 19.49 -26.94 25.10
C ALA A 9 19.18 -25.58 24.39
N THR A 10 18.40 -25.61 23.31
CA THR A 10 17.99 -24.42 22.59
C THR A 10 17.00 -23.60 23.43
N ILE A 11 16.02 -24.25 24.05
CA ILE A 11 15.07 -23.59 24.97
C ILE A 11 15.84 -22.86 26.09
N LYS A 12 16.78 -23.57 26.75
CA LYS A 12 17.59 -23.00 27.83
C LYS A 12 18.43 -21.80 27.34
N ALA A 13 19.01 -21.87 26.14
CA ALA A 13 19.84 -20.83 25.59
C ALA A 13 19.03 -19.57 25.21
N VAL A 14 17.82 -19.75 24.64
CA VAL A 14 16.90 -18.65 24.31
C VAL A 14 16.36 -17.99 25.58
N ASN A 15 15.93 -18.77 26.56
CA ASN A 15 15.45 -18.23 27.84
C ASN A 15 16.56 -17.44 28.55
N GLY A 16 17.82 -17.92 28.52
CA GLY A 16 18.97 -17.18 29.07
C GLY A 16 19.22 -15.84 28.37
N LEU A 17 19.06 -15.76 27.03
CA LEU A 17 19.15 -14.50 26.30
C LEU A 17 18.01 -13.53 26.64
N LEU A 18 16.80 -14.05 26.87
CA LEU A 18 15.66 -13.27 27.31
C LEU A 18 15.86 -12.70 28.71
N GLU A 19 16.32 -13.52 29.65
CA GLU A 19 16.63 -13.11 31.03
C GLU A 19 17.72 -12.03 31.08
N GLU A 20 18.75 -12.18 30.24
CA GLU A 20 19.79 -11.18 30.08
C GLU A 20 19.24 -9.84 29.52
N HIS A 21 18.36 -9.92 28.53
CA HIS A 21 17.73 -8.76 27.93
C HIS A 21 16.78 -8.03 28.90
N LEU A 22 15.98 -8.82 29.65
CA LEU A 22 14.99 -8.29 30.61
C LEU A 22 15.64 -7.88 31.96
N GLY A 23 16.87 -8.28 32.22
CA GLY A 23 17.56 -8.05 33.50
C GLY A 23 16.91 -8.77 34.70
N ARG A 24 16.11 -9.83 34.44
CA ARG A 24 15.42 -10.64 35.45
C ARG A 24 15.24 -12.09 34.98
N THR A 25 15.04 -13.01 35.91
CA THR A 25 14.68 -14.40 35.61
C THR A 25 13.20 -14.51 35.22
N LEU A 26 12.90 -15.45 34.30
CA LEU A 26 11.54 -15.79 33.92
C LEU A 26 10.87 -16.67 34.94
N GLY A 27 9.62 -16.42 35.29
CA GLY A 27 8.81 -17.27 36.15
C GLY A 27 8.35 -18.57 35.44
N GLU A 28 7.94 -19.60 36.20
CA GLU A 28 7.46 -20.84 35.60
C GLU A 28 6.28 -20.65 34.63
N GLU A 29 5.37 -19.73 34.91
CA GLU A 29 4.23 -19.40 34.01
C GLU A 29 4.69 -18.66 32.76
N GLU A 30 5.77 -17.90 32.84
CA GLU A 30 6.32 -17.13 31.73
C GLU A 30 7.14 -17.99 30.76
N THR A 31 7.48 -19.23 31.14
CA THR A 31 8.24 -20.19 30.32
C THR A 31 7.37 -21.13 29.51
N GLN A 32 6.06 -20.86 29.39
CA GLN A 32 5.16 -21.62 28.54
C GLN A 32 5.29 -21.29 27.06
N PRO A 33 5.17 -22.26 26.15
CA PRO A 33 5.36 -22.01 24.72
C PRO A 33 4.39 -21.01 24.09
N ASP A 34 3.19 -20.93 24.61
CA ASP A 34 2.12 -20.04 24.16
C ASP A 34 2.15 -18.66 24.82
N MET A 35 3.15 -18.43 25.70
CA MET A 35 3.32 -17.14 26.37
C MET A 35 3.59 -16.03 25.36
N PRO A 36 2.71 -15.00 25.26
CA PRO A 36 2.94 -13.84 24.40
C PRO A 36 4.13 -13.02 24.91
N LEU A 37 4.99 -12.59 23.99
CA LEU A 37 6.22 -11.87 24.32
C LEU A 37 5.98 -10.48 24.90
N ASP A 38 4.84 -9.84 24.58
CA ASP A 38 4.44 -8.57 25.18
C ASP A 38 4.10 -8.69 26.67
N ARG A 39 3.57 -9.85 27.10
CA ARG A 39 3.27 -10.09 28.51
C ARG A 39 4.52 -10.29 29.38
N ILE A 40 5.61 -10.74 28.81
CA ILE A 40 6.89 -10.84 29.51
C ILE A 40 7.72 -9.56 29.43
N GLY A 41 7.21 -8.51 28.75
CA GLY A 41 7.79 -7.17 28.72
C GLY A 41 8.59 -6.84 27.47
N LEU A 42 8.50 -7.66 26.40
CA LEU A 42 9.18 -7.36 25.13
C LEU A 42 8.25 -6.57 24.19
N ASP A 43 8.60 -5.33 23.93
CA ASP A 43 7.92 -4.53 22.92
C ASP A 43 8.31 -4.95 21.49
N SER A 44 7.80 -4.24 20.49
CA SER A 44 8.08 -4.58 19.08
C SER A 44 9.54 -4.39 18.70
N LEU A 45 10.25 -3.44 19.36
CA LEU A 45 11.66 -3.18 19.10
C LEU A 45 12.53 -4.24 19.78
N ASP A 46 12.18 -4.62 21.01
CA ASP A 46 12.85 -5.68 21.76
C ASP A 46 12.75 -7.02 21.04
N ARG A 47 11.60 -7.32 20.41
CA ARG A 47 11.41 -8.54 19.62
C ARG A 47 12.29 -8.56 18.37
N MET A 48 12.52 -7.42 17.73
CA MET A 48 13.45 -7.31 16.59
C MET A 48 14.90 -7.48 17.05
N ASP A 49 15.30 -6.84 18.17
CA ASP A 49 16.64 -6.99 18.73
C ASP A 49 16.91 -8.44 19.15
N MET A 50 15.91 -9.08 19.75
CA MET A 50 16.00 -10.49 20.09
C MET A 50 16.14 -11.40 18.87
N ALA A 51 15.39 -11.12 17.78
CA ALA A 51 15.54 -11.88 16.54
C ALA A 51 16.96 -11.75 15.96
N LEU A 52 17.57 -10.57 15.98
CA LEU A 52 18.94 -10.34 15.54
C LEU A 52 19.97 -11.07 16.43
N LYS A 53 19.79 -11.07 17.76
CA LYS A 53 20.63 -11.83 18.69
C LYS A 53 20.54 -13.34 18.47
N LEU A 54 19.35 -13.84 18.12
CA LEU A 54 19.14 -15.23 17.76
C LEU A 54 19.79 -15.57 16.42
N GLU A 55 19.71 -14.70 15.42
CA GLU A 55 20.42 -14.88 14.15
C GLU A 55 21.92 -14.98 14.33
N ASP A 56 22.51 -14.08 15.12
CA ASP A 56 23.95 -14.05 15.40
C ASP A 56 24.41 -15.32 16.12
N ARG A 57 23.61 -15.81 17.08
CA ARG A 57 23.99 -16.93 17.93
C ARG A 57 23.74 -18.29 17.33
N PHE A 58 22.65 -18.44 16.54
CA PHE A 58 22.21 -19.73 16.00
C PHE A 58 22.37 -19.85 14.49
N GLY A 59 22.71 -18.74 13.78
CA GLY A 59 23.00 -18.73 12.36
C GLY A 59 21.77 -18.84 11.45
N PHE A 60 20.56 -18.65 11.98
CA PHE A 60 19.32 -18.69 11.21
C PHE A 60 18.86 -17.30 10.87
N ARG A 61 18.43 -17.10 9.63
CA ARG A 61 17.72 -15.91 9.20
C ARG A 61 16.22 -16.19 9.15
N SER A 62 15.43 -15.38 9.85
CA SER A 62 13.98 -15.45 9.80
C SER A 62 13.38 -14.12 9.43
N ASP A 63 12.44 -14.20 8.51
CA ASP A 63 11.63 -13.05 8.08
C ASP A 63 10.39 -12.83 8.97
N ARG A 64 10.24 -13.63 10.02
CA ARG A 64 9.12 -13.55 10.97
C ARG A 64 9.61 -13.02 12.31
N VAL A 65 8.92 -12.03 12.81
CA VAL A 65 9.04 -11.60 14.20
C VAL A 65 8.21 -12.53 15.03
N ALA A 66 8.82 -13.21 16.02
CA ALA A 66 8.10 -14.10 16.91
C ALA A 66 7.10 -13.32 17.79
N GLU A 67 5.92 -13.87 17.98
CA GLU A 67 4.88 -13.31 18.86
C GLU A 67 4.79 -14.06 20.19
N THR A 68 5.22 -15.31 20.22
CA THR A 68 5.21 -16.15 21.43
C THR A 68 6.60 -16.72 21.73
N LEU A 69 6.78 -17.15 22.99
CA LEU A 69 8.03 -17.74 23.44
C LEU A 69 8.37 -19.03 22.66
N GLY A 70 7.37 -19.87 22.38
CA GLY A 70 7.55 -21.08 21.56
C GLY A 70 7.98 -20.77 20.14
N GLU A 71 7.56 -19.65 19.57
CA GLU A 71 8.04 -19.20 18.26
C GLU A 71 9.50 -18.75 18.31
N LEU A 72 9.95 -18.09 19.39
CA LEU A 72 11.36 -17.76 19.58
C LEU A 72 12.23 -19.02 19.66
N TRP A 73 11.79 -20.04 20.40
CA TRP A 73 12.51 -21.32 20.47
C TRP A 73 12.58 -21.99 19.10
N ALA A 74 11.46 -22.01 18.37
CA ALA A 74 11.40 -22.62 17.05
C ALA A 74 12.25 -21.86 16.02
N LEU A 75 12.36 -20.54 16.18
CA LEU A 75 13.25 -19.68 15.41
C LEU A 75 14.71 -20.05 15.63
N ALA A 76 15.12 -20.15 16.90
CA ALA A 76 16.47 -20.54 17.29
C ALA A 76 16.83 -21.97 16.87
N GLU A 77 15.84 -22.88 16.76
CA GLU A 77 16.02 -24.25 16.26
C GLU A 77 16.01 -24.33 14.71
N GLY A 78 15.74 -23.22 14.01
CA GLY A 78 15.59 -23.21 12.55
C GLY A 78 14.29 -23.83 12.04
N LEU A 79 13.32 -24.10 12.92
CA LEU A 79 12.02 -24.69 12.56
C LEU A 79 11.03 -23.66 12.02
N LEU A 80 11.23 -22.39 12.34
CA LEU A 80 10.55 -21.23 11.76
C LEU A 80 11.42 -20.49 10.73
N GLY A 81 12.60 -21.02 10.47
CA GLY A 81 13.43 -20.61 9.35
C GLY A 81 12.61 -20.78 8.07
N GLY A 82 12.56 -19.77 7.26
CA GLY A 82 11.64 -19.61 6.14
C GLY A 82 11.19 -20.94 5.53
N SER A 83 9.92 -21.24 5.69
CA SER A 83 9.25 -22.07 4.70
C SER A 83 9.71 -21.46 3.39
N GLY A 84 10.37 -22.23 2.53
CA GLY A 84 10.89 -21.73 1.26
C GLY A 84 9.82 -21.00 0.47
N GLU A 85 9.51 -19.77 0.86
CA GLU A 85 8.84 -18.85 -0.01
C GLU A 85 9.81 -18.68 -1.16
N ALA A 86 9.41 -19.21 -2.30
CA ALA A 86 10.15 -19.05 -3.55
C ALA A 86 10.60 -17.59 -3.59
N ALA A 87 11.90 -17.38 -3.84
CA ALA A 87 12.48 -16.05 -3.84
C ALA A 87 11.54 -15.10 -4.58
N LEU A 88 11.18 -14.00 -3.95
CA LEU A 88 10.31 -13.02 -4.59
C LEU A 88 11.00 -12.53 -5.86
N GLU A 89 10.41 -12.81 -7.00
CA GLU A 89 10.94 -12.36 -8.30
C GLU A 89 9.98 -11.37 -8.94
N ALA A 90 10.53 -10.28 -9.44
CA ALA A 90 9.74 -9.35 -10.21
C ALA A 90 9.24 -10.01 -11.51
N PRO A 91 7.98 -9.78 -11.90
CA PRO A 91 7.46 -10.29 -13.17
C PRO A 91 8.31 -9.82 -14.35
N LYS A 92 8.51 -10.67 -15.37
CA LYS A 92 9.34 -10.35 -16.54
C LYS A 92 9.01 -9.00 -17.20
N VAL A 93 7.75 -8.58 -17.15
CA VAL A 93 7.31 -7.30 -17.70
C VAL A 93 7.88 -6.12 -16.93
N TRP A 94 8.15 -6.27 -15.62
CA TRP A 94 8.76 -5.24 -14.79
C TRP A 94 10.16 -4.86 -15.25
N ASN A 95 10.94 -5.85 -15.68
CA ASN A 95 12.33 -5.66 -16.09
C ASN A 95 12.48 -5.06 -17.49
N ARG A 96 11.37 -4.78 -18.20
CA ARG A 96 11.44 -4.10 -19.48
C ARG A 96 11.84 -2.64 -19.26
N PRO A 97 12.80 -2.12 -20.05
CA PRO A 97 13.11 -0.70 -19.99
C PRO A 97 11.90 0.13 -20.44
N PRO A 98 11.70 1.33 -19.90
CA PRO A 98 10.66 2.23 -20.39
C PRO A 98 10.96 2.60 -21.86
N GLY A 99 9.89 2.85 -22.62
CA GLY A 99 10.00 3.16 -24.06
C GLY A 99 10.78 4.44 -24.37
N THR A 100 10.84 5.39 -23.42
CA THR A 100 11.68 6.58 -23.49
C THR A 100 12.20 6.92 -22.09
N LEU A 101 13.42 7.42 -22.01
CA LEU A 101 14.05 7.89 -20.77
C LEU A 101 13.84 9.40 -20.52
N GLY A 102 13.06 10.06 -21.38
CA GLY A 102 12.86 11.51 -21.32
C GLY A 102 12.37 12.02 -19.96
N PRO A 103 12.45 13.35 -19.74
CA PRO A 103 12.12 13.96 -18.46
C PRO A 103 10.72 13.57 -18.00
N THR A 104 10.59 13.40 -16.72
CA THR A 104 9.30 13.23 -16.05
C THR A 104 8.59 14.57 -16.04
N ASP A 105 7.39 14.64 -16.63
CA ASP A 105 6.54 15.83 -16.61
C ASP A 105 5.09 15.45 -16.40
N VAL A 106 4.30 16.34 -15.82
CA VAL A 106 2.86 16.15 -15.63
C VAL A 106 2.13 16.75 -16.84
N LEU A 107 1.34 15.90 -17.51
CA LEU A 107 0.81 16.18 -18.86
C LEU A 107 -0.52 16.97 -18.90
N ALA A 108 -1.07 17.36 -17.75
CA ALA A 108 -2.32 18.11 -17.65
C ALA A 108 -2.50 18.74 -16.26
N GLU A 109 -3.57 19.53 -16.08
CA GLU A 109 -3.88 20.25 -14.85
C GLU A 109 -4.92 19.53 -13.96
N THR A 110 -5.45 18.39 -14.40
CA THR A 110 -6.40 17.59 -13.61
C THR A 110 -5.92 16.14 -13.50
N MET A 111 -6.27 15.45 -12.40
CA MET A 111 -5.81 14.08 -12.11
C MET A 111 -6.22 13.10 -13.20
N ALA A 112 -7.49 13.12 -13.62
CA ALA A 112 -7.99 12.19 -14.62
C ALA A 112 -7.30 12.39 -15.97
N GLU A 113 -7.16 13.63 -16.42
CA GLU A 113 -6.54 13.95 -17.70
C GLU A 113 -5.04 13.65 -17.69
N ALA A 114 -4.31 14.04 -16.64
CA ALA A 114 -2.88 13.79 -16.51
C ALA A 114 -2.58 12.27 -16.56
N PHE A 115 -3.35 11.48 -15.83
CA PHE A 115 -3.24 10.01 -15.85
C PHE A 115 -3.53 9.44 -17.25
N VAL A 116 -4.66 9.82 -17.87
CA VAL A 116 -5.04 9.25 -19.17
C VAL A 116 -4.06 9.66 -20.27
N ARG A 117 -3.58 10.91 -20.29
CA ARG A 117 -2.53 11.35 -21.21
C ARG A 117 -1.25 10.54 -21.03
N ARG A 118 -0.80 10.34 -19.78
CA ARG A 118 0.37 9.51 -19.48
C ARG A 118 0.17 8.07 -19.98
N ALA A 119 -0.96 7.47 -19.69
CA ALA A 119 -1.27 6.11 -20.09
C ALA A 119 -1.35 5.93 -21.64
N LEU A 120 -1.82 6.93 -22.36
CA LEU A 120 -1.85 6.93 -23.82
C LEU A 120 -0.47 7.16 -24.44
N GLN A 121 0.35 8.02 -23.82
CA GLN A 121 1.72 8.28 -24.28
C GLN A 121 2.64 7.08 -24.07
N ASN A 122 2.49 6.36 -22.97
CA ASN A 122 3.38 5.27 -22.54
C ASN A 122 2.63 3.97 -22.20
N PRO A 123 1.79 3.46 -23.10
CA PRO A 123 0.83 2.40 -22.77
C PRO A 123 1.47 1.07 -22.33
N ASN A 124 2.67 0.78 -22.81
CA ASN A 124 3.37 -0.49 -22.58
C ASN A 124 4.34 -0.44 -21.40
N ASP A 125 4.63 0.76 -20.88
CA ASP A 125 5.48 0.91 -19.70
C ASP A 125 4.74 0.46 -18.45
N VAL A 126 5.49 -0.11 -17.50
CA VAL A 126 4.91 -0.48 -16.21
C VAL A 126 4.63 0.79 -15.40
N ALA A 127 3.41 0.88 -14.87
CA ALA A 127 3.00 1.96 -13.98
C ALA A 127 3.16 1.55 -12.53
N VAL A 128 2.54 0.42 -12.16
CA VAL A 128 2.47 -0.04 -10.77
C VAL A 128 2.64 -1.54 -10.67
N ALA A 129 3.11 -2.02 -9.53
CA ALA A 129 3.16 -3.44 -9.21
C ALA A 129 2.85 -3.67 -7.72
N ASP A 130 2.33 -4.83 -7.42
CA ASP A 130 2.30 -5.40 -6.07
C ASP A 130 2.28 -6.94 -6.12
N ARG A 131 2.38 -7.58 -4.97
CA ARG A 131 2.41 -9.06 -4.88
C ARG A 131 1.11 -9.70 -5.38
N LEU A 132 -0.04 -9.04 -5.22
CA LEU A 132 -1.36 -9.60 -5.57
C LEU A 132 -1.70 -9.36 -7.04
N SER A 133 -1.41 -8.18 -7.55
CA SER A 133 -1.79 -7.75 -8.91
C SER A 133 -0.71 -8.08 -9.94
N GLY A 134 0.51 -8.38 -9.49
CA GLY A 134 1.69 -8.43 -10.34
C GLY A 134 2.02 -7.04 -10.91
N ALA A 135 2.70 -6.98 -12.04
CA ALA A 135 3.04 -5.72 -12.69
C ALA A 135 1.98 -5.32 -13.72
N LEU A 136 1.46 -4.11 -13.58
CA LEU A 136 0.47 -3.51 -14.45
C LEU A 136 1.09 -2.43 -15.33
N THR A 137 0.93 -2.56 -16.64
CA THR A 137 1.29 -1.50 -17.58
C THR A 137 0.25 -0.38 -17.54
N TYR A 138 0.61 0.81 -18.01
CA TYR A 138 -0.33 1.94 -18.13
C TYR A 138 -1.58 1.56 -18.93
N ARG A 139 -1.47 0.73 -19.98
CA ARG A 139 -2.62 0.22 -20.72
C ARG A 139 -3.55 -0.62 -19.85
N LYS A 140 -2.99 -1.56 -19.07
CA LYS A 140 -3.79 -2.37 -18.14
C LYS A 140 -4.45 -1.52 -17.08
N MET A 141 -3.72 -0.53 -16.55
CA MET A 141 -4.23 0.41 -15.57
C MET A 141 -5.33 1.30 -16.17
N LEU A 142 -5.17 1.74 -17.42
CA LEU A 142 -6.18 2.52 -18.16
C LEU A 142 -7.48 1.72 -18.36
N VAL A 143 -7.38 0.44 -18.68
CA VAL A 143 -8.53 -0.49 -18.77
C VAL A 143 -9.19 -0.65 -17.41
N ALA A 144 -8.42 -1.01 -16.38
CA ALA A 144 -8.95 -1.25 -15.03
C ALA A 144 -9.65 -0.01 -14.45
N THR A 145 -9.02 1.17 -14.56
CA THR A 145 -9.62 2.43 -14.10
C THR A 145 -10.87 2.80 -14.89
N GLY A 146 -10.95 2.46 -16.20
CA GLY A 146 -12.15 2.70 -17.01
C GLY A 146 -13.33 1.82 -16.61
N LEU A 147 -13.07 0.55 -16.35
CA LEU A 147 -14.08 -0.41 -15.88
C LEU A 147 -14.62 -0.05 -14.50
N MET A 148 -13.74 0.37 -13.59
CA MET A 148 -14.15 0.83 -12.26
C MET A 148 -14.87 2.17 -12.31
N ALA A 149 -14.39 3.13 -13.11
CA ALA A 149 -15.02 4.44 -13.26
C ALA A 149 -16.48 4.34 -13.71
N LYS A 150 -16.81 3.41 -14.60
CA LYS A 150 -18.18 3.14 -15.04
C LYS A 150 -19.09 2.75 -13.87
N ARG A 151 -18.57 1.94 -12.93
CA ARG A 151 -19.30 1.53 -11.72
C ARG A 151 -19.39 2.67 -10.71
N PHE A 152 -18.29 3.37 -10.50
CA PHE A 152 -18.25 4.48 -9.55
C PHE A 152 -19.11 5.68 -9.99
N ALA A 153 -19.27 5.92 -11.28
CA ALA A 153 -20.16 6.98 -11.79
C ALA A 153 -21.64 6.74 -11.40
N ALA A 154 -22.05 5.49 -11.20
CA ALA A 154 -23.41 5.14 -10.77
C ALA A 154 -23.63 5.30 -9.26
N LEU A 155 -22.60 5.52 -8.46
CA LEU A 155 -22.70 5.66 -7.01
C LEU A 155 -23.36 7.00 -6.64
N SER A 156 -24.19 6.96 -5.60
CA SER A 156 -24.78 8.16 -5.02
C SER A 156 -23.74 8.97 -4.23
N GLY A 157 -23.85 10.29 -4.26
CA GLY A 157 -22.92 11.21 -3.61
C GLY A 157 -21.64 11.44 -4.44
N ASP A 158 -20.97 12.55 -4.16
CA ASP A 158 -19.74 12.92 -4.87
C ASP A 158 -18.48 12.49 -4.12
N ALA A 159 -18.52 12.53 -2.79
CA ALA A 159 -17.45 12.08 -1.92
C ALA A 159 -17.53 10.56 -1.68
N ILE A 160 -16.49 9.84 -2.01
CA ILE A 160 -16.40 8.38 -1.84
C ILE A 160 -15.22 8.07 -0.93
N GLY A 161 -15.50 7.35 0.16
CA GLY A 161 -14.48 6.89 1.09
C GLY A 161 -13.56 5.84 0.44
N VAL A 162 -12.26 5.94 0.69
CA VAL A 162 -11.26 4.96 0.26
C VAL A 162 -10.51 4.47 1.48
N LEU A 163 -10.61 3.19 1.76
CA LEU A 163 -9.96 2.51 2.88
C LEU A 163 -9.12 1.36 2.32
N LEU A 164 -7.94 1.68 1.81
CA LEU A 164 -7.03 0.73 1.17
C LEU A 164 -5.58 0.99 1.56
N PRO A 165 -4.75 -0.05 1.73
CA PRO A 165 -3.31 0.10 1.96
C PRO A 165 -2.60 0.49 0.67
N ALA A 166 -1.31 0.80 0.76
CA ALA A 166 -0.45 1.01 -0.41
C ALA A 166 -0.50 -0.24 -1.32
N SER A 167 -1.07 -0.09 -2.50
CA SER A 167 -1.32 -1.20 -3.44
C SER A 167 -1.71 -0.69 -4.82
N ALA A 168 -1.50 -1.51 -5.85
CA ALA A 168 -2.00 -1.22 -7.19
C ALA A 168 -3.52 -1.03 -7.23
N ALA A 169 -4.25 -1.68 -6.33
CA ALA A 169 -5.68 -1.50 -6.19
C ALA A 169 -6.05 -0.09 -5.70
N ALA A 170 -5.29 0.47 -4.75
CA ALA A 170 -5.48 1.85 -4.28
C ALA A 170 -5.26 2.85 -5.42
N ASP A 171 -4.22 2.66 -6.23
CA ASP A 171 -3.94 3.50 -7.39
C ASP A 171 -5.07 3.43 -8.42
N ILE A 172 -5.54 2.22 -8.74
CA ILE A 172 -6.68 2.03 -9.67
C ILE A 172 -7.93 2.74 -9.14
N VAL A 173 -8.26 2.58 -7.86
CA VAL A 173 -9.43 3.22 -7.25
C VAL A 173 -9.31 4.73 -7.29
N PHE A 174 -8.15 5.28 -6.92
CA PHE A 174 -7.92 6.72 -6.93
C PHE A 174 -8.17 7.33 -8.32
N PHE A 175 -7.51 6.81 -9.36
CA PHE A 175 -7.69 7.34 -10.72
C PHE A 175 -9.04 6.98 -11.34
N ALA A 176 -9.66 5.87 -10.94
CA ALA A 176 -11.02 5.52 -11.39
C ALA A 176 -12.07 6.47 -10.82
N LEU A 177 -11.96 6.89 -9.57
CA LEU A 177 -12.84 7.89 -8.96
C LEU A 177 -12.74 9.22 -9.70
N HIS A 178 -11.54 9.70 -10.01
CA HIS A 178 -11.35 10.90 -10.82
C HIS A 178 -11.95 10.78 -12.22
N ARG A 179 -11.81 9.62 -12.87
CA ARG A 179 -12.42 9.35 -14.18
C ARG A 179 -13.95 9.26 -14.11
N ALA A 180 -14.50 8.93 -12.94
CA ALA A 180 -15.94 8.93 -12.67
C ALA A 180 -16.50 10.30 -12.25
N GLY A 181 -15.64 11.32 -12.08
CA GLY A 181 -16.04 12.62 -11.54
C GLY A 181 -16.39 12.61 -10.06
N LYS A 182 -15.80 11.65 -9.30
CA LYS A 182 -15.98 11.50 -7.86
C LYS A 182 -14.76 11.97 -7.09
N LEU A 183 -14.99 12.46 -5.87
CA LEU A 183 -13.97 12.95 -4.96
C LEU A 183 -13.50 11.81 -4.03
N PRO A 184 -12.26 11.32 -4.16
CA PRO A 184 -11.70 10.36 -3.21
C PRO A 184 -11.47 11.00 -1.84
N VAL A 185 -11.99 10.37 -0.79
CA VAL A 185 -11.76 10.72 0.60
C VAL A 185 -10.97 9.59 1.25
N ILE A 186 -9.71 9.81 1.54
CA ILE A 186 -8.83 8.77 2.08
C ILE A 186 -9.03 8.68 3.57
N LEU A 187 -9.56 7.54 4.02
CA LEU A 187 -9.88 7.28 5.42
C LEU A 187 -8.66 6.69 6.16
N ASN A 188 -8.36 7.27 7.33
CA ASN A 188 -7.28 6.81 8.17
C ASN A 188 -7.79 5.82 9.22
N TRP A 189 -7.54 4.53 9.03
CA TRP A 189 -7.98 3.46 9.95
C TRP A 189 -7.25 3.43 11.28
N THR A 190 -6.10 4.10 11.41
CA THR A 190 -5.34 4.12 12.67
C THR A 190 -5.93 5.05 13.72
N THR A 191 -6.88 5.91 13.33
CA THR A 191 -7.51 6.89 14.24
C THR A 191 -8.67 6.35 15.06
N GLY A 192 -9.06 5.09 14.82
CA GLY A 192 -10.12 4.40 15.54
C GLY A 192 -11.54 4.65 14.99
N PRO A 193 -12.53 3.81 15.43
CA PRO A 193 -13.86 3.79 14.83
C PRO A 193 -14.65 5.10 14.99
N ALA A 194 -14.48 5.82 16.10
CA ALA A 194 -15.17 7.08 16.34
C ALA A 194 -14.75 8.17 15.35
N ASN A 195 -13.44 8.27 15.06
CA ASN A 195 -12.91 9.23 14.10
C ASN A 195 -13.25 8.85 12.65
N LEU A 196 -13.32 7.57 12.35
CA LEU A 196 -13.82 7.10 11.04
C LEU A 196 -15.29 7.46 10.83
N ALA A 197 -16.15 7.24 11.84
CA ALA A 197 -17.55 7.63 11.79
C ALA A 197 -17.72 9.15 11.66
N HIS A 198 -16.90 9.93 12.37
CA HIS A 198 -16.87 11.39 12.21
C HIS A 198 -16.49 11.80 10.78
N ALA A 199 -15.45 11.20 10.19
CA ALA A 199 -15.03 11.49 8.82
C ALA A 199 -16.15 11.21 7.82
N VAL A 200 -16.84 10.08 7.96
CA VAL A 200 -17.98 9.67 7.14
C VAL A 200 -19.12 10.68 7.25
N ALA A 201 -19.51 11.04 8.50
CA ALA A 201 -20.61 11.95 8.74
C ALA A 201 -20.31 13.39 8.26
N SER A 202 -19.10 13.90 8.49
CA SER A 202 -18.71 15.28 8.17
C SER A 202 -18.73 15.59 6.68
N LEU A 203 -18.51 14.60 5.83
CA LEU A 203 -18.48 14.74 4.37
C LEU A 203 -19.67 14.06 3.68
N GLY A 204 -20.63 13.52 4.43
CA GLY A 204 -21.80 12.83 3.89
C GLY A 204 -21.44 11.62 3.02
N ILE A 205 -20.38 10.88 3.38
CA ILE A 205 -19.91 9.71 2.64
C ILE A 205 -20.95 8.59 2.78
N ARG A 206 -21.43 8.10 1.64
CA ARG A 206 -22.40 6.99 1.61
C ARG A 206 -21.75 5.66 1.31
N HIS A 207 -20.62 5.67 0.60
CA HIS A 207 -19.92 4.46 0.15
C HIS A 207 -18.45 4.52 0.51
N VAL A 208 -17.92 3.39 0.99
CA VAL A 208 -16.49 3.21 1.31
C VAL A 208 -15.95 2.05 0.50
N ILE A 209 -15.01 2.32 -0.40
CA ILE A 209 -14.32 1.31 -1.18
C ILE A 209 -13.20 0.71 -0.34
N THR A 210 -13.20 -0.62 -0.20
CA THR A 210 -12.24 -1.37 0.60
C THR A 210 -12.07 -2.80 0.08
N SER A 211 -11.28 -3.63 0.76
CA SER A 211 -11.18 -5.07 0.52
C SER A 211 -11.60 -5.86 1.76
N ARG A 212 -12.18 -7.06 1.56
CA ARG A 212 -12.54 -7.96 2.67
C ARG A 212 -11.32 -8.29 3.51
N LYS A 213 -10.22 -8.62 2.84
CA LYS A 213 -8.95 -8.94 3.51
C LYS A 213 -8.46 -7.84 4.45
N LEU A 214 -8.64 -6.56 4.09
CA LEU A 214 -8.26 -5.45 4.96
C LEU A 214 -9.18 -5.34 6.17
N ILE A 215 -10.50 -5.38 5.94
CA ILE A 215 -11.48 -5.31 7.03
C ILE A 215 -11.30 -6.46 8.02
N ASP A 216 -11.13 -7.68 7.52
CA ASP A 216 -10.91 -8.87 8.37
C ASP A 216 -9.60 -8.75 9.18
N ARG A 217 -8.53 -8.22 8.56
CA ARG A 217 -7.25 -8.00 9.24
C ARG A 217 -7.32 -6.93 10.32
N LEU A 218 -8.01 -5.83 10.06
CA LEU A 218 -8.08 -4.69 10.98
C LEU A 218 -9.14 -4.86 12.07
N GLY A 219 -10.15 -5.71 11.83
CA GLY A 219 -11.27 -5.89 12.75
C GLY A 219 -12.07 -4.60 13.01
N ILE A 220 -12.10 -3.68 12.03
CA ILE A 220 -12.74 -2.37 12.16
C ILE A 220 -14.07 -2.30 11.42
N GLU A 221 -14.97 -1.48 11.95
CA GLU A 221 -16.24 -1.14 11.33
C GLU A 221 -16.29 0.37 11.04
N VAL A 222 -16.60 0.73 9.79
CA VAL A 222 -16.89 2.13 9.41
C VAL A 222 -18.40 2.33 9.44
N ARG A 223 -18.88 3.01 10.48
CA ARG A 223 -20.32 3.24 10.66
C ARG A 223 -20.81 4.40 9.81
N GLY A 224 -22.02 4.27 9.29
CA GLY A 224 -22.71 5.32 8.54
C GLY A 224 -22.46 5.32 7.03
N ALA A 225 -21.75 4.33 6.50
CA ALA A 225 -21.55 4.14 5.06
C ALA A 225 -21.57 2.66 4.68
N ASP A 226 -21.96 2.39 3.44
CA ASP A 226 -21.98 1.05 2.87
C ASP A 226 -20.60 0.67 2.33
N TYR A 227 -20.14 -0.55 2.59
CA TYR A 227 -18.92 -1.08 2.00
C TYR A 227 -19.12 -1.49 0.55
N LEU A 228 -18.18 -1.08 -0.29
CA LEU A 228 -18.00 -1.56 -1.65
C LEU A 228 -16.70 -2.38 -1.70
N PHE A 229 -16.83 -3.69 -1.70
CA PHE A 229 -15.68 -4.57 -1.73
C PHE A 229 -15.12 -4.71 -3.15
N LEU A 230 -13.81 -4.50 -3.30
CA LEU A 230 -13.14 -4.62 -4.60
C LEU A 230 -13.27 -6.02 -5.21
N GLU A 231 -13.36 -7.05 -4.37
CA GLU A 231 -13.55 -8.43 -4.77
C GLU A 231 -14.88 -8.59 -5.52
N ASP A 232 -15.97 -7.99 -5.02
CA ASP A 232 -17.30 -8.04 -5.64
C ASP A 232 -17.30 -7.25 -6.94
N LEU A 233 -16.82 -6.01 -6.92
CA LEU A 233 -16.72 -5.16 -8.11
C LEU A 233 -15.91 -5.81 -9.23
N ARG A 234 -14.85 -6.54 -8.88
CA ARG A 234 -14.03 -7.29 -9.83
C ARG A 234 -14.79 -8.51 -10.37
N GLY A 235 -15.56 -9.19 -9.52
CA GLY A 235 -16.40 -10.33 -9.91
C GLY A 235 -17.48 -9.99 -10.94
N GLU A 236 -17.98 -8.74 -10.92
CA GLU A 236 -18.96 -8.24 -11.86
C GLU A 236 -18.41 -7.96 -13.26
N ILE A 237 -17.09 -7.90 -13.42
CA ILE A 237 -16.46 -7.58 -14.70
C ILE A 237 -16.42 -8.83 -15.58
N GLY A 238 -17.29 -8.86 -16.59
CA GLY A 238 -17.31 -9.93 -17.58
C GLY A 238 -16.12 -9.86 -18.55
N LYS A 239 -15.68 -11.03 -19.04
CA LYS A 239 -14.62 -11.12 -20.06
C LYS A 239 -14.90 -10.27 -21.33
N PRO A 240 -16.14 -10.23 -21.87
CA PRO A 240 -16.45 -9.38 -23.03
C PRO A 240 -16.28 -7.89 -22.73
N GLU A 241 -16.69 -7.44 -21.54
CA GLU A 241 -16.53 -6.05 -21.12
C GLU A 241 -15.04 -5.65 -21.00
N ALA A 242 -14.24 -6.53 -20.39
CA ALA A 242 -12.80 -6.33 -20.27
C ALA A 242 -12.11 -6.28 -21.64
N LEU A 243 -12.51 -7.16 -22.58
CA LEU A 243 -11.97 -7.16 -23.93
C LEU A 243 -12.37 -5.89 -24.70
N ALA A 244 -13.64 -5.48 -24.61
CA ALA A 244 -14.11 -4.24 -25.25
C ALA A 244 -13.37 -3.01 -24.70
N ALA A 245 -13.16 -2.94 -23.37
CA ALA A 245 -12.38 -1.87 -22.75
C ALA A 245 -10.93 -1.87 -23.24
N LEU A 246 -10.30 -3.04 -23.38
CA LEU A 246 -8.94 -3.16 -23.91
C LEU A 246 -8.87 -2.68 -25.37
N LEU A 247 -9.75 -3.14 -26.23
CA LEU A 247 -9.83 -2.70 -27.63
C LEU A 247 -10.06 -1.18 -27.74
N GLY A 248 -10.89 -0.63 -26.85
CA GLY A 248 -11.13 0.80 -26.76
C GLY A 248 -9.85 1.62 -26.51
N THR A 249 -8.86 1.09 -25.80
CA THR A 249 -7.58 1.78 -25.59
C THR A 249 -6.72 1.87 -26.85
N TYR A 250 -6.92 0.99 -27.82
CA TYR A 250 -6.21 1.04 -29.10
C TYR A 250 -6.93 1.91 -30.14
N LEU A 251 -8.27 1.78 -30.20
CA LEU A 251 -9.05 2.33 -31.29
C LEU A 251 -9.66 3.72 -30.98
N LEU A 252 -9.86 4.04 -29.70
CA LEU A 252 -10.66 5.18 -29.27
C LEU A 252 -9.93 6.14 -28.34
N ALA A 253 -8.60 6.26 -28.47
CA ALA A 253 -7.76 7.09 -27.60
C ALA A 253 -8.26 8.55 -27.48
N SER A 254 -8.65 9.18 -28.59
CA SER A 254 -9.22 10.53 -28.59
C SER A 254 -10.58 10.64 -27.91
N ARG A 255 -11.38 9.56 -27.94
CA ARG A 255 -12.66 9.51 -27.22
C ARG A 255 -12.46 9.40 -25.72
N LEU A 256 -11.44 8.66 -25.27
CA LEU A 256 -11.14 8.53 -23.84
C LEU A 256 -10.88 9.89 -23.20
N LEU A 257 -10.15 10.79 -23.86
CA LEU A 257 -9.89 12.14 -23.36
C LEU A 257 -11.14 13.04 -23.39
N ARG A 258 -11.96 12.95 -24.46
CA ARG A 258 -13.16 13.80 -24.61
C ARG A 258 -14.26 13.52 -23.59
N HIS A 259 -14.34 12.31 -23.07
CA HIS A 259 -15.36 11.91 -22.09
C HIS A 259 -14.90 11.98 -20.65
N LEU A 260 -13.70 12.52 -20.38
CA LEU A 260 -13.26 12.75 -19.02
C LEU A 260 -14.04 13.91 -18.39
N PRO A 261 -14.32 13.83 -17.08
CA PRO A 261 -14.75 14.98 -16.32
C PRO A 261 -13.73 16.12 -16.46
N GLN A 262 -14.24 17.35 -16.56
CA GLN A 262 -13.44 18.57 -16.70
C GLN A 262 -13.65 19.45 -15.46
N PRO A 263 -13.15 19.05 -14.28
CA PRO A 263 -13.24 19.88 -13.09
C PRO A 263 -12.35 21.12 -13.22
N ASP A 264 -12.71 22.17 -12.49
CA ASP A 264 -11.82 23.29 -12.29
C ASP A 264 -10.53 22.81 -11.60
N ALA A 265 -9.38 23.37 -11.96
CA ALA A 265 -8.11 23.05 -11.33
C ALA A 265 -8.10 23.36 -9.81
N GLU A 266 -8.92 24.30 -9.37
CA GLU A 266 -9.10 24.63 -7.95
C GLU A 266 -10.13 23.73 -7.25
N ALA A 267 -10.88 22.91 -7.98
CA ALA A 267 -11.80 21.96 -7.36
C ALA A 267 -11.02 20.92 -6.51
N PRO A 268 -11.60 20.46 -5.41
CA PRO A 268 -11.01 19.40 -4.59
C PRO A 268 -10.74 18.13 -5.41
N ALA A 269 -9.53 17.60 -5.28
CA ALA A 269 -9.10 16.35 -5.93
C ALA A 269 -8.87 15.19 -4.94
N VAL A 270 -8.64 15.50 -3.68
CA VAL A 270 -8.59 14.52 -2.61
C VAL A 270 -8.92 15.20 -1.28
N VAL A 271 -9.53 14.47 -0.38
CA VAL A 271 -9.65 14.89 1.02
C VAL A 271 -8.87 13.94 1.90
N LEU A 272 -8.01 14.51 2.73
CA LEU A 272 -7.28 13.82 3.80
C LEU A 272 -7.77 14.33 5.16
N PHE A 273 -7.48 13.57 6.21
CA PHE A 273 -7.79 14.00 7.57
C PHE A 273 -6.51 14.23 8.38
N THR A 274 -6.50 15.28 9.19
CA THR A 274 -5.41 15.50 10.14
C THR A 274 -5.41 14.40 11.20
N SER A 275 -4.26 14.03 11.72
CA SER A 275 -4.11 13.00 12.77
C SER A 275 -4.65 13.42 14.15
N GLY A 276 -5.03 14.68 14.34
CA GLY A 276 -5.66 15.28 15.51
C GLY A 276 -5.30 14.64 16.85
N SER A 277 -4.17 15.00 17.44
CA SER A 277 -3.74 14.45 18.75
C SER A 277 -4.59 14.95 19.93
N GLU A 278 -5.32 16.04 19.77
CA GLU A 278 -6.08 16.70 20.86
C GLU A 278 -7.54 17.07 20.48
N SER A 279 -7.96 16.83 19.23
CA SER A 279 -9.30 17.19 18.73
C SER A 279 -9.75 16.25 17.62
N THR A 280 -11.04 16.33 17.30
CA THR A 280 -11.66 15.61 16.16
C THR A 280 -10.87 15.88 14.87
N PRO A 281 -10.55 14.87 14.06
CA PRO A 281 -9.82 15.03 12.80
C PRO A 281 -10.51 16.03 11.88
N LYS A 282 -9.73 16.95 11.32
CA LYS A 282 -10.23 17.97 10.37
C LYS A 282 -10.04 17.46 8.95
N ALA A 283 -11.06 17.63 8.12
CA ALA A 283 -10.99 17.38 6.69
C ALA A 283 -10.13 18.46 6.00
N VAL A 284 -9.17 18.04 5.21
CA VAL A 284 -8.26 18.89 4.43
C VAL A 284 -8.45 18.58 2.95
N PRO A 285 -9.25 19.34 2.21
CA PRO A 285 -9.35 19.22 0.78
C PRO A 285 -8.09 19.76 0.10
N LEU A 286 -7.54 19.01 -0.84
CA LEU A 286 -6.44 19.44 -1.72
C LEU A 286 -6.97 19.50 -3.15
N SER A 287 -6.73 20.63 -3.83
CA SER A 287 -7.19 20.82 -5.22
C SER A 287 -6.30 20.08 -6.22
N HIS A 288 -6.80 19.91 -7.45
CA HIS A 288 -5.99 19.41 -8.56
C HIS A 288 -4.71 20.21 -8.72
N ARG A 289 -4.81 21.55 -8.65
CA ARG A 289 -3.64 22.46 -8.73
C ARG A 289 -2.65 22.22 -7.61
N ASN A 290 -3.10 22.04 -6.36
CA ASN A 290 -2.20 21.77 -5.24
C ASN A 290 -1.38 20.50 -5.47
N LEU A 291 -2.05 19.42 -5.90
CA LEU A 291 -1.40 18.13 -6.14
C LEU A 291 -0.41 18.20 -7.30
N ILE A 292 -0.81 18.78 -8.44
CA ILE A 292 0.03 18.88 -9.64
C ILE A 292 1.23 19.79 -9.40
N ALA A 293 1.04 20.91 -8.73
CA ALA A 293 2.14 21.82 -8.37
C ALA A 293 3.16 21.13 -7.47
N ASN A 294 2.67 20.33 -6.50
CA ASN A 294 3.55 19.57 -5.60
C ASN A 294 4.33 18.48 -6.37
N VAL A 295 3.68 17.74 -7.28
CA VAL A 295 4.38 16.75 -8.13
C VAL A 295 5.48 17.43 -8.95
N ARG A 296 5.16 18.54 -9.63
CA ARG A 296 6.15 19.29 -10.44
C ARG A 296 7.32 19.80 -9.61
N ALA A 297 7.05 20.35 -8.41
CA ALA A 297 8.09 20.79 -7.48
C ALA A 297 8.97 19.63 -7.01
N SER A 298 8.38 18.49 -6.70
CA SER A 298 9.12 17.29 -6.29
C SER A 298 10.01 16.77 -7.42
N LEU A 299 9.51 16.72 -8.65
CA LEU A 299 10.29 16.27 -9.81
C LEU A 299 11.46 17.22 -10.12
N ALA A 300 11.30 18.53 -9.90
CA ALA A 300 12.39 19.50 -10.11
C ALA A 300 13.58 19.28 -9.14
N VAL A 301 13.31 18.70 -7.97
CA VAL A 301 14.34 18.46 -6.92
C VAL A 301 14.92 17.05 -7.00
N LEU A 302 14.08 16.03 -7.25
CA LEU A 302 14.48 14.62 -7.13
C LEU A 302 15.32 14.11 -8.30
N ASN A 303 15.41 14.82 -9.42
CA ASN A 303 16.08 14.36 -10.65
C ASN A 303 15.66 12.93 -11.07
N ALA A 304 14.46 12.51 -10.71
CA ALA A 304 13.94 11.19 -11.04
C ALA A 304 13.72 11.06 -12.55
N THR A 305 14.05 9.90 -13.08
CA THR A 305 13.86 9.54 -14.48
C THR A 305 12.84 8.41 -14.61
N ARG A 306 12.42 8.11 -15.82
CA ARG A 306 11.53 6.98 -16.09
C ARG A 306 12.21 5.61 -15.96
N ALA A 307 13.53 5.58 -15.86
CA ALA A 307 14.29 4.36 -15.54
C ALA A 307 14.18 3.99 -14.05
N ASP A 308 13.88 4.99 -13.21
CA ASP A 308 13.77 4.77 -11.77
C ASP A 308 12.53 3.97 -11.40
N SER A 309 12.57 3.41 -10.19
CA SER A 309 11.48 2.67 -9.58
C SER A 309 11.36 3.02 -8.10
N ILE A 310 10.13 3.27 -7.66
CA ILE A 310 9.84 3.67 -6.29
C ILE A 310 9.34 2.48 -5.49
N LEU A 311 9.86 2.29 -4.27
CA LEU A 311 9.26 1.43 -3.27
C LEU A 311 8.15 2.21 -2.54
N GLY A 312 6.89 1.83 -2.79
CA GLY A 312 5.70 2.46 -2.23
C GLY A 312 5.13 1.65 -1.07
N PHE A 313 5.35 2.10 0.16
CA PHE A 313 4.83 1.42 1.36
C PHE A 313 4.17 2.36 2.36
N LEU A 314 4.37 3.67 2.21
CA LEU A 314 3.74 4.64 3.10
C LEU A 314 2.22 4.60 2.93
N PRO A 315 1.46 4.59 4.05
CA PRO A 315 0.01 4.53 3.98
C PRO A 315 -0.59 5.71 3.21
N PRO A 316 -1.52 5.47 2.27
CA PRO A 316 -2.11 6.52 1.44
C PRO A 316 -2.92 7.57 2.22
N PHE A 317 -3.32 7.29 3.46
CA PHE A 317 -4.04 8.27 4.31
C PHE A 317 -3.13 9.37 4.86
N HIS A 318 -1.81 9.25 4.73
CA HIS A 318 -0.89 10.34 4.96
C HIS A 318 -0.62 11.11 3.66
N SER A 319 -0.53 12.44 3.73
CA SER A 319 -0.28 13.30 2.57
C SER A 319 1.00 12.90 1.83
N PHE A 320 2.05 12.55 2.56
CA PHE A 320 3.32 12.09 1.99
C PHE A 320 3.17 10.73 1.31
N GLY A 321 2.36 9.82 1.87
CA GLY A 321 2.06 8.52 1.28
C GLY A 321 1.30 8.66 -0.03
N VAL A 322 0.14 9.33 -0.03
CA VAL A 322 -0.65 9.48 -1.27
C VAL A 322 0.10 10.22 -2.37
N MET A 323 0.85 11.28 -2.00
CA MET A 323 1.63 12.04 -2.98
C MET A 323 2.79 11.23 -3.56
N GLY A 324 3.61 10.64 -2.69
CA GLY A 324 4.87 9.99 -3.09
C GLY A 324 4.69 8.61 -3.69
N THR A 325 3.62 7.88 -3.36
CA THR A 325 3.47 6.49 -3.80
C THR A 325 2.29 6.25 -4.75
N VAL A 326 1.26 7.10 -4.74
CA VAL A 326 0.08 6.97 -5.60
C VAL A 326 0.12 7.98 -6.75
N ILE A 327 0.22 9.28 -6.43
CA ILE A 327 0.01 10.35 -7.41
C ILE A 327 1.27 10.62 -8.23
N ALA A 328 2.36 11.00 -7.58
CA ALA A 328 3.56 11.45 -8.27
C ALA A 328 4.17 10.40 -9.21
N PRO A 329 4.35 9.13 -8.81
CA PRO A 329 4.92 8.12 -9.69
C PRO A 329 4.10 7.94 -10.97
N VAL A 330 2.79 7.77 -10.81
CA VAL A 330 1.89 7.48 -11.92
C VAL A 330 1.80 8.64 -12.89
N LEU A 331 1.71 9.89 -12.41
CA LEU A 331 1.65 11.05 -13.29
C LEU A 331 2.99 11.36 -13.97
N ALA A 332 4.09 11.12 -13.27
CA ALA A 332 5.44 11.34 -13.79
C ALA A 332 5.94 10.24 -14.76
N GLY A 333 5.32 9.09 -14.77
CA GLY A 333 5.77 7.96 -15.57
C GLY A 333 6.89 7.15 -14.91
N VAL A 334 7.09 7.31 -13.60
CA VAL A 334 8.00 6.50 -12.79
C VAL A 334 7.22 5.30 -12.23
N ARG A 335 7.74 4.11 -12.41
CA ARG A 335 7.07 2.90 -11.91
C ARG A 335 7.17 2.79 -10.39
N VAL A 336 6.13 2.26 -9.76
CA VAL A 336 6.11 2.02 -8.32
C VAL A 336 5.79 0.56 -8.04
N VAL A 337 6.51 -0.04 -7.08
CA VAL A 337 6.16 -1.33 -6.51
C VAL A 337 5.66 -1.12 -5.10
N HIS A 338 4.45 -1.60 -4.82
CA HIS A 338 3.83 -1.45 -3.50
C HIS A 338 4.10 -2.62 -2.58
N HIS A 339 4.35 -2.28 -1.31
CA HIS A 339 4.31 -3.20 -0.19
C HIS A 339 3.27 -2.69 0.82
N PRO A 340 2.24 -3.49 1.16
CA PRO A 340 1.07 -2.96 1.89
C PRO A 340 1.30 -2.72 3.38
N ASP A 341 2.36 -3.28 3.95
CA ASP A 341 2.67 -3.24 5.38
C ASP A 341 3.99 -2.48 5.64
N PRO A 342 3.91 -1.25 6.17
CA PRO A 342 5.12 -0.47 6.46
C PRO A 342 5.93 -1.03 7.63
N THR A 343 5.38 -1.93 8.42
CA THR A 343 6.04 -2.55 9.58
C THR A 343 6.77 -3.85 9.24
N ASP A 344 6.54 -4.42 8.05
CA ASP A 344 7.24 -5.62 7.56
C ASP A 344 8.59 -5.23 6.93
N ALA A 345 9.59 -4.94 7.77
CA ALA A 345 10.91 -4.52 7.32
C ALA A 345 11.57 -5.55 6.36
N ALA A 346 11.47 -6.84 6.68
CA ALA A 346 12.02 -7.91 5.86
C ALA A 346 11.31 -8.00 4.49
N GLY A 347 9.99 -7.88 4.45
CA GLY A 347 9.21 -7.83 3.22
C GLY A 347 9.52 -6.61 2.37
N LEU A 348 9.76 -5.45 3.00
CA LEU A 348 10.18 -4.23 2.32
C LEU A 348 11.54 -4.41 1.63
N VAL A 349 12.54 -4.94 2.34
CA VAL A 349 13.87 -5.20 1.78
C VAL A 349 13.80 -6.23 0.65
N ARG A 350 13.05 -7.33 0.82
CA ARG A 350 12.85 -8.33 -0.23
C ARG A 350 12.16 -7.72 -1.46
N THR A 351 11.14 -6.89 -1.25
CA THR A 351 10.43 -6.23 -2.35
C THR A 351 11.36 -5.27 -3.08
N ALA A 352 12.12 -4.44 -2.35
CA ALA A 352 13.09 -3.52 -2.93
C ALA A 352 14.14 -4.26 -3.78
N ALA A 353 14.70 -5.35 -3.24
CA ALA A 353 15.71 -6.15 -3.94
C ALA A 353 15.14 -6.86 -5.18
N ALA A 354 13.98 -7.52 -5.05
CA ALA A 354 13.36 -8.27 -6.14
C ALA A 354 12.95 -7.37 -7.32
N TYR A 355 12.46 -6.18 -7.04
CA TYR A 355 12.02 -5.22 -8.06
C TYR A 355 13.10 -4.19 -8.45
N GLY A 356 14.27 -4.22 -7.82
CA GLY A 356 15.35 -3.27 -8.08
C GLY A 356 14.91 -1.83 -7.84
N ALA A 357 14.25 -1.55 -6.69
CA ALA A 357 13.79 -0.21 -6.37
C ALA A 357 15.00 0.74 -6.21
N THR A 358 14.96 1.88 -6.90
CA THR A 358 16.05 2.87 -6.90
C THR A 358 15.76 4.05 -5.99
N ILE A 359 14.48 4.29 -5.66
CA ILE A 359 14.02 5.39 -4.84
C ILE A 359 13.13 4.84 -3.73
N THR A 360 13.40 5.23 -2.49
CA THR A 360 12.51 4.97 -1.35
C THR A 360 12.08 6.30 -0.76
N ILE A 361 10.76 6.49 -0.68
CA ILE A 361 10.15 7.66 -0.04
C ILE A 361 9.71 7.23 1.35
N THR A 362 10.33 7.81 2.38
CA THR A 362 10.12 7.38 3.76
C THR A 362 10.30 8.51 4.76
N THR A 363 9.95 8.28 6.01
CA THR A 363 10.26 9.15 7.14
C THR A 363 11.35 8.50 8.00
N PRO A 364 12.10 9.29 8.82
CA PRO A 364 13.16 8.73 9.67
C PRO A 364 12.69 7.57 10.57
N THR A 365 11.41 7.54 10.93
CA THR A 365 10.84 6.48 11.78
C THR A 365 10.86 5.09 11.12
N PHE A 366 10.92 5.02 9.78
CA PHE A 366 10.93 3.76 9.01
C PHE A 366 12.30 3.46 8.38
N LEU A 367 13.34 4.19 8.72
CA LEU A 367 14.72 3.94 8.32
C LEU A 367 15.47 3.18 9.40
#